data_3382afb591825d62336269331c1f1960
#
_entry.id   3382afb591825d62336269331c1f1960
#
_cell.length_a   1.000
_cell.length_b   1.000
_cell.length_c   1.000
_cell.angle_alpha   90.00
_cell.angle_beta   90.00
_cell.angle_gamma   90.00
#
_symmetry.space_group_name_H-M   'P 1'
#
loop_
_entity.id
_entity.type
_entity.pdbx_description
1 polymer ?
#
loop_
_entity_poly.entity_id
_entity_poly.type
_entity_poly.pdbx_seq_one_letter_code
_entity_poly.pdbx_strand_id
1 'polypeptide(L)'
;MSLSAAANVLVPAYLVLQSKGYQVSRLQTEETEFWIAEGNGHRFVADSTIDLLGVIAVYEARGENWPASDEDLEMYMKHFPS
;
A
#
# COMPACT_ATOMS: atom_id res chain seq x y z
N MET A 1 -4.23 22.69 0.43
CA MET A 1 -4.81 21.74 -0.52
C MET A 1 -5.14 20.44 0.18
N SER A 2 -6.23 19.84 -0.21
CA SER A 2 -6.66 18.58 0.41
C SER A 2 -6.85 17.51 -0.66
N LEU A 3 -6.35 16.29 -0.39
CA LEU A 3 -6.55 15.13 -1.25
C LEU A 3 -7.28 14.05 -0.46
N SER A 4 -8.20 13.37 -1.09
CA SER A 4 -8.91 12.26 -0.47
C SER A 4 -8.69 10.98 -1.28
N ALA A 5 -8.74 9.83 -0.61
CA ALA A 5 -8.58 8.52 -1.25
C ALA A 5 -9.88 8.08 -1.92
N ALA A 6 -10.39 8.92 -2.81
CA ALA A 6 -11.58 8.62 -3.61
C ALA A 6 -11.17 7.81 -4.86
N ALA A 7 -12.16 7.31 -5.59
CA ALA A 7 -11.90 6.49 -6.78
C ALA A 7 -11.04 7.20 -7.81
N ASN A 8 -11.08 8.52 -7.85
CA ASN A 8 -10.33 9.30 -8.84
C ASN A 8 -8.82 9.33 -8.60
N VAL A 9 -8.32 8.79 -7.47
CA VAL A 9 -6.87 8.70 -7.22
C VAL A 9 -6.32 7.31 -7.59
N LEU A 10 -7.15 6.35 -7.96
CA LEU A 10 -6.68 5.00 -8.27
C LEU A 10 -5.79 4.95 -9.50
N VAL A 11 -6.15 5.69 -10.55
CA VAL A 11 -5.34 5.73 -11.77
C VAL A 11 -4.04 6.49 -11.56
N PRO A 12 -4.04 7.70 -10.95
CA PRO A 12 -2.78 8.34 -10.60
C PRO A 12 -1.87 7.46 -9.74
N ALA A 13 -2.43 6.70 -8.79
CA ALA A 13 -1.64 5.78 -7.97
C ALA A 13 -0.96 4.70 -8.82
N TYR A 14 -1.67 4.14 -9.79
CA TYR A 14 -1.11 3.19 -10.74
C TYR A 14 0.07 3.81 -11.50
N LEU A 15 -0.09 5.03 -11.97
CA LEU A 15 0.97 5.72 -12.73
C LEU A 15 2.21 5.97 -11.87
N VAL A 16 2.01 6.30 -10.59
CA VAL A 16 3.13 6.46 -9.66
C VAL A 16 3.85 5.13 -9.46
N LEU A 17 3.12 4.03 -9.31
CA LEU A 17 3.71 2.70 -9.18
C LEU A 17 4.60 2.37 -10.39
N GLN A 18 4.10 2.65 -11.60
CA GLN A 18 4.89 2.45 -12.81
C GLN A 18 6.15 3.32 -12.82
N SER A 19 6.02 4.57 -12.41
CA SER A 19 7.16 5.49 -12.39
C SER A 19 8.22 5.07 -11.38
N LYS A 20 7.82 4.33 -10.35
CA LYS A 20 8.74 3.79 -9.35
C LYS A 20 9.40 2.49 -9.79
N GLY A 21 9.07 2.00 -10.98
CA GLY A 21 9.68 0.81 -11.53
C GLY A 21 8.96 -0.49 -11.26
N TYR A 22 7.73 -0.42 -10.75
CA TYR A 22 6.95 -1.62 -10.47
C TYR A 22 6.10 -2.00 -11.67
N GLN A 23 6.00 -3.32 -11.89
CA GLN A 23 5.06 -3.87 -12.83
C GLN A 23 3.79 -4.22 -12.07
N VAL A 24 2.68 -3.63 -12.48
CA VAL A 24 1.42 -3.77 -11.77
C VAL A 24 0.50 -4.71 -12.54
N SER A 25 -0.11 -5.63 -11.83
CA SER A 25 -1.09 -6.55 -12.40
C SER A 25 -2.27 -6.69 -11.46
N ARG A 26 -3.35 -7.22 -11.97
CA ARG A 26 -4.58 -7.42 -11.21
C ARG A 26 -5.00 -8.88 -11.34
N LEU A 27 -5.26 -9.51 -10.21
CA LEU A 27 -5.82 -10.85 -10.15
C LEU A 27 -7.26 -10.74 -9.67
N GLN A 28 -8.20 -11.13 -10.49
CA GLN A 28 -9.61 -11.05 -10.17
C GLN A 28 -10.23 -12.44 -10.17
N THR A 29 -10.90 -12.78 -9.08
CA THR A 29 -11.70 -14.00 -8.96
C THR A 29 -13.17 -13.60 -8.83
N GLU A 30 -14.07 -14.58 -8.73
CA GLU A 30 -15.50 -14.29 -8.58
C GLU A 30 -15.82 -13.52 -7.30
N GLU A 31 -15.01 -13.70 -6.26
CA GLU A 31 -15.28 -13.13 -4.93
C GLU A 31 -14.30 -12.05 -4.52
N THR A 32 -13.11 -12.03 -5.11
CA THR A 32 -12.05 -11.12 -4.66
C THR A 32 -11.30 -10.51 -5.82
N GLU A 33 -10.69 -9.37 -5.55
CA GLU A 33 -9.81 -8.69 -6.48
C GLU A 33 -8.56 -8.26 -5.73
N PHE A 34 -7.40 -8.63 -6.26
CA PHE A 34 -6.12 -8.25 -5.69
C PHE A 34 -5.29 -7.51 -6.71
N TRP A 35 -4.55 -6.52 -6.24
CA TRP A 35 -3.58 -5.81 -7.05
C TRP A 35 -2.18 -6.22 -6.61
N ILE A 36 -1.29 -6.41 -7.57
CA ILE A 36 0.06 -6.91 -7.34
C ILE A 36 1.05 -5.95 -7.97
N ALA A 37 2.07 -5.57 -7.23
CA ALA A 37 3.18 -4.76 -7.74
C ALA A 37 4.47 -5.56 -7.55
N GLU A 38 5.20 -5.77 -8.64
CA GLU A 38 6.47 -6.50 -8.62
C GLU A 38 7.57 -5.61 -9.16
N GLY A 39 8.68 -5.57 -8.45
CA GLY A 39 9.83 -4.79 -8.86
C GLY A 39 10.87 -4.75 -7.75
N ASN A 40 12.09 -4.41 -8.11
CA ASN A 40 13.21 -4.27 -7.16
C ASN A 40 13.41 -5.50 -6.28
N GLY A 41 13.07 -6.69 -6.80
CA GLY A 41 13.21 -7.94 -6.06
C GLY A 41 12.09 -8.21 -5.06
N HIS A 42 11.02 -7.43 -5.09
CA HIS A 42 9.91 -7.56 -4.13
C HIS A 42 8.58 -7.73 -4.84
N ARG A 43 7.64 -8.28 -4.11
CA ARG A 43 6.26 -8.46 -4.57
C ARG A 43 5.33 -7.98 -3.46
N PHE A 44 4.45 -7.05 -3.80
CA PHE A 44 3.47 -6.49 -2.88
C PHE A 44 2.07 -6.80 -3.38
N VAL A 45 1.16 -7.09 -2.45
CA VAL A 45 -0.23 -7.43 -2.77
C VAL A 45 -1.14 -6.56 -1.91
N ALA A 46 -2.20 -6.01 -2.51
CA ALA A 46 -3.15 -5.17 -1.79
C ALA A 46 -4.50 -5.16 -2.52
N ASP A 47 -5.49 -4.55 -1.90
CA ASP A 47 -6.85 -4.52 -2.42
C ASP A 47 -7.06 -3.45 -3.49
N SER A 48 -6.16 -2.49 -3.60
CA SER A 48 -6.26 -1.42 -4.59
C SER A 48 -4.87 -0.86 -4.91
N THR A 49 -4.79 -0.02 -5.94
CA THR A 49 -3.53 0.62 -6.30
C THR A 49 -3.07 1.60 -5.22
N ILE A 50 -4.00 2.31 -4.57
CA ILE A 50 -3.64 3.23 -3.51
C ILE A 50 -3.12 2.46 -2.28
N ASP A 51 -3.70 1.31 -1.99
CA ASP A 51 -3.23 0.45 -0.91
C ASP A 51 -1.84 -0.12 -1.22
N LEU A 52 -1.57 -0.46 -2.50
CA LEU A 52 -0.23 -0.88 -2.92
C LEU A 52 0.80 0.20 -2.63
N LEU A 53 0.48 1.45 -2.98
CA LEU A 53 1.38 2.57 -2.67
C LEU A 53 1.62 2.69 -1.17
N GLY A 54 0.57 2.49 -0.37
CA GLY A 54 0.70 2.53 1.08
C GLY A 54 1.64 1.46 1.62
N VAL A 55 1.47 0.22 1.17
CA VAL A 55 2.32 -0.90 1.59
C VAL A 55 3.77 -0.65 1.19
N ILE A 56 3.98 -0.21 -0.05
CA ILE A 56 5.32 0.08 -0.57
C ILE A 56 5.96 1.23 0.21
N ALA A 57 5.19 2.27 0.52
CA ALA A 57 5.70 3.40 1.29
C ALA A 57 6.16 2.97 2.69
N VAL A 58 5.40 2.09 3.34
CA VAL A 58 5.79 1.53 4.64
C VAL A 58 7.12 0.78 4.51
N TYR A 59 7.23 -0.08 3.50
CA TYR A 59 8.46 -0.84 3.30
C TYR A 59 9.65 0.06 2.97
N GLU A 60 9.45 1.05 2.11
CA GLU A 60 10.52 1.98 1.74
C GLU A 60 11.02 2.79 2.93
N ALA A 61 10.11 3.15 3.83
CA ALA A 61 10.47 3.95 5.01
C ALA A 61 11.07 3.11 6.14
N ARG A 62 10.64 1.88 6.31
CA ARG A 62 11.00 1.05 7.47
C ARG A 62 11.82 -0.19 7.14
N GLY A 63 11.87 -0.59 5.87
CA GLY A 63 12.62 -1.77 5.45
C GLY A 63 12.06 -3.06 6.08
N GLU A 64 12.97 -3.98 6.41
CA GLU A 64 12.58 -5.26 7.00
C GLU A 64 12.03 -5.12 8.42
N ASN A 65 12.25 -3.97 9.05
CA ASN A 65 11.69 -3.66 10.37
C ASN A 65 10.35 -2.93 10.27
N TRP A 66 9.60 -3.20 9.21
CA TRP A 66 8.32 -2.52 8.99
C TRP A 66 7.26 -2.81 10.06
N PRO A 67 7.22 -4.00 10.71
CA PRO A 67 6.18 -4.23 11.71
C PRO A 67 6.29 -3.28 12.89
N ALA A 68 5.15 -2.95 13.46
CA ALA A 68 5.12 -2.09 14.65
C ALA A 68 5.60 -2.87 15.87
N SER A 69 6.30 -2.17 16.78
CA SER A 69 6.64 -2.72 18.08
C SER A 69 5.43 -2.69 19.01
N ASP A 70 5.52 -3.36 20.15
CA ASP A 70 4.46 -3.31 21.14
C ASP A 70 4.24 -1.87 21.63
N GLU A 71 5.31 -1.10 21.79
CA GLU A 71 5.22 0.31 22.16
C GLU A 71 4.49 1.14 21.11
N ASP A 72 4.76 0.88 19.84
CA ASP A 72 4.08 1.55 18.73
C ASP A 72 2.58 1.26 18.76
N LEU A 73 2.23 -0.01 18.99
CA LEU A 73 0.84 -0.43 19.08
C LEU A 73 0.13 0.25 20.26
N GLU A 74 0.78 0.31 21.41
CA GLU A 74 0.22 0.99 22.59
C GLU A 74 -0.02 2.47 22.32
N MET A 75 0.93 3.12 21.69
CA MET A 75 0.81 4.54 21.34
C MET A 75 -0.35 4.77 20.38
N TYR A 76 -0.46 3.93 19.35
CA TYR A 76 -1.53 4.02 18.38
C TYR A 76 -2.90 3.85 19.06
N MET A 77 -3.04 2.81 19.89
CA MET A 77 -4.30 2.52 20.59
C MET A 77 -4.68 3.61 21.58
N LYS A 78 -3.69 4.25 22.16
CA LYS A 78 -3.92 5.36 23.10
C LYS A 78 -4.49 6.59 22.39
N HIS A 79 -3.98 6.90 21.19
CA HIS A 79 -4.41 8.06 20.41
C HIS A 79 -5.67 7.79 19.60
N PHE A 80 -5.88 6.53 19.19
CA PHE A 80 -6.99 6.15 18.34
C PHE A 80 -7.68 4.91 18.90
N PRO A 81 -8.35 5.04 20.07
CA PRO A 81 -9.06 3.89 20.64
C PRO A 81 -10.22 3.49 19.74
N SER A 82 -10.44 2.18 19.62
CA SER A 82 -11.51 1.64 18.79
C SER A 82 -12.82 1.48 19.58
#